data_a57af12f17b8fd4962caf34bf514fede
#
_entry.id   a57af12f17b8fd4962caf34bf514fede
#
_cell.length_a   1.000
_cell.length_b   1.000
_cell.length_c   1.000
_cell.angle_alpha   90.00
_cell.angle_beta   90.00
_cell.angle_gamma   90.00
#
_symmetry.space_group_name_H-M   'P 1'
#
loop_
_entity.id
_entity.type
_entity.pdbx_description
1 polymer ?
#
loop_
_entity_poly.entity_id
_entity_poly.type
_entity_poly.pdbx_seq_one_letter_code
_entity_poly.pdbx_strand_id
1 'polypeptide(L)'
;AAKDYYDKYLLTPEQSRAHREGWIHIHDFDFYALTTTCCQIDLLKLFKGGFSTGHGFLREPNDIQSYSALACIAIQSNQNDQHGGQSIVNFDYGLAPGVAKTYKKQYAVNIFKSLELLAPEAGVTLQQVKDTLRAIEAEQGLRPQLATDMDYLRAETEALTPLVGGDIAKKAQAFALKETEKETEKATYQAMEALIHNLNTMHSRAGAQPPFSSINYGTDSSPEGRM
;
A
#
# COMPACT_ATOMS: atom_id res chain seq x y z
N ALA A 1 2.85 -39.16 16.62
CA ALA A 1 4.09 -38.84 17.36
C ALA A 1 4.04 -37.42 17.93
N ALA A 2 3.99 -36.33 17.10
CA ALA A 2 3.99 -34.96 17.61
C ALA A 2 2.74 -34.63 18.45
N LYS A 3 1.55 -34.93 17.94
CA LYS A 3 0.27 -34.77 18.67
C LYS A 3 0.26 -35.51 20.00
N ASP A 4 0.74 -36.75 20.04
CA ASP A 4 0.80 -37.56 21.27
C ASP A 4 1.77 -36.94 22.29
N TYR A 5 2.87 -36.39 21.81
CA TYR A 5 3.85 -35.69 22.67
C TYR A 5 3.23 -34.43 23.28
N TYR A 6 2.57 -33.59 22.46
CA TYR A 6 1.94 -32.37 22.94
C TYR A 6 0.78 -32.66 23.89
N ASP A 7 -0.05 -33.63 23.56
CA ASP A 7 -1.17 -34.08 24.41
C ASP A 7 -0.67 -34.53 25.81
N LYS A 8 0.44 -35.24 25.83
CA LYS A 8 0.95 -35.85 27.08
C LYS A 8 1.80 -34.90 27.92
N TYR A 9 2.58 -34.00 27.28
CA TYR A 9 3.62 -33.24 27.97
C TYR A 9 3.42 -31.71 27.97
N LEU A 10 2.59 -31.17 27.09
CA LEU A 10 2.40 -29.72 26.99
C LEU A 10 1.00 -29.27 27.38
N LEU A 11 -0.04 -30.09 27.16
CA LEU A 11 -1.40 -29.76 27.58
C LEU A 11 -1.62 -30.12 29.05
N THR A 12 -2.48 -29.34 29.73
CA THR A 12 -3.00 -29.79 31.03
C THR A 12 -3.97 -30.96 30.84
N PRO A 13 -4.18 -31.79 31.87
CA PRO A 13 -5.17 -32.88 31.78
C PRO A 13 -6.56 -32.45 31.34
N GLU A 14 -7.00 -31.23 31.78
CA GLU A 14 -8.28 -30.65 31.39
C GLU A 14 -8.30 -30.27 29.90
N GLN A 15 -7.25 -29.62 29.40
CA GLN A 15 -7.12 -29.22 27.98
C GLN A 15 -7.08 -30.46 27.08
N SER A 16 -6.28 -31.44 27.45
CA SER A 16 -6.17 -32.72 26.74
C SER A 16 -7.52 -33.43 26.65
N ARG A 17 -8.24 -33.52 27.78
CA ARG A 17 -9.60 -34.10 27.82
C ARG A 17 -10.58 -33.32 26.97
N ALA A 18 -10.63 -32.00 27.12
CA ALA A 18 -11.53 -31.13 26.37
C ALA A 18 -11.32 -31.23 24.86
N HIS A 19 -10.06 -31.35 24.41
CA HIS A 19 -9.72 -31.56 22.99
C HIS A 19 -10.16 -32.93 22.50
N ARG A 20 -9.90 -33.99 23.26
CA ARG A 20 -10.28 -35.36 22.89
C ARG A 20 -11.78 -35.59 22.90
N GLU A 21 -12.51 -34.99 23.82
CA GLU A 21 -13.97 -35.05 23.90
C GLU A 21 -14.68 -34.11 22.92
N GLY A 22 -13.93 -33.25 22.19
CA GLY A 22 -14.49 -32.34 21.20
C GLY A 22 -15.11 -31.04 21.77
N TRP A 23 -14.86 -30.72 23.04
CA TRP A 23 -15.32 -29.47 23.66
C TRP A 23 -14.54 -28.26 23.15
N ILE A 24 -13.27 -28.46 22.83
CA ILE A 24 -12.41 -27.52 22.13
C ILE A 24 -11.71 -28.23 20.97
N HIS A 25 -11.32 -27.45 19.94
CA HIS A 25 -10.48 -27.93 18.84
C HIS A 25 -9.17 -27.17 18.84
N ILE A 26 -8.05 -27.87 18.96
CA ILE A 26 -6.71 -27.31 18.75
C ILE A 26 -6.35 -27.56 17.30
N HIS A 27 -6.40 -26.49 16.49
CA HIS A 27 -6.08 -26.55 15.07
C HIS A 27 -4.58 -26.76 14.88
N ASP A 28 -4.20 -27.53 13.85
CA ASP A 28 -2.79 -27.85 13.54
C ASP A 28 -2.00 -28.37 14.76
N PHE A 29 -2.60 -29.26 15.53
CA PHE A 29 -2.07 -29.72 16.81
C PHE A 29 -0.70 -30.39 16.70
N ASP A 30 -0.32 -30.88 15.53
CA ASP A 30 1.01 -31.41 15.21
C ASP A 30 2.11 -30.33 15.12
N PHE A 31 1.73 -29.03 15.04
CA PHE A 31 2.62 -27.87 15.04
C PHE A 31 2.52 -27.02 16.31
N TYR A 32 1.78 -27.46 17.32
CA TYR A 32 1.38 -26.67 18.51
C TYR A 32 2.50 -25.89 19.19
N ALA A 33 3.71 -26.39 19.24
CA ALA A 33 4.86 -25.73 19.86
C ALA A 33 6.02 -25.47 18.90
N LEU A 34 5.92 -25.83 17.62
CA LEU A 34 7.02 -25.71 16.66
C LEU A 34 7.05 -24.37 15.94
N THR A 35 5.88 -23.78 15.69
CA THR A 35 5.76 -22.55 14.94
C THR A 35 4.41 -21.88 15.24
N THR A 36 4.31 -20.60 14.93
CA THR A 36 3.01 -19.91 14.89
C THR A 36 2.23 -20.37 13.66
N THR A 37 0.91 -20.47 13.79
CA THR A 37 0.01 -20.84 12.70
C THR A 37 -0.90 -19.69 12.38
N CYS A 38 -1.07 -19.40 11.09
CA CYS A 38 -1.87 -18.29 10.56
C CYS A 38 -1.49 -16.90 11.09
N CYS A 39 -1.47 -15.92 10.24
CA CYS A 39 -1.05 -14.57 10.59
C CYS A 39 -1.97 -13.52 9.99
N GLN A 40 -2.20 -12.47 10.74
CA GLN A 40 -2.84 -11.24 10.27
C GLN A 40 -1.77 -10.14 10.16
N ILE A 41 -1.58 -9.65 8.94
CA ILE A 41 -0.56 -8.64 8.62
C ILE A 41 -1.23 -7.27 8.58
N ASP A 42 -0.77 -6.35 9.43
CA ASP A 42 -1.18 -4.95 9.42
C ASP A 42 -0.18 -4.14 8.57
N LEU A 43 -0.58 -3.84 7.32
CA LEU A 43 0.28 -3.13 6.38
C LEU A 43 0.61 -1.70 6.82
N LEU A 44 -0.30 -1.00 7.50
CA LEU A 44 -0.06 0.37 7.97
C LEU A 44 1.10 0.42 8.97
N LYS A 45 1.12 -0.53 9.92
CA LYS A 45 2.22 -0.64 10.87
C LYS A 45 3.49 -1.15 10.25
N LEU A 46 3.37 -2.17 9.36
CA LEU A 46 4.52 -2.80 8.75
C LEU A 46 5.31 -1.84 7.86
N PHE A 47 4.61 -1.02 7.06
CA PHE A 47 5.27 -0.16 6.08
C PHE A 47 5.82 1.14 6.68
N LYS A 48 5.35 1.54 7.86
CA LYS A 48 5.82 2.76 8.51
C LYS A 48 7.29 2.67 8.88
N GLY A 49 8.11 3.46 8.17
CA GLY A 49 9.56 3.46 8.33
C GLY A 49 10.28 2.28 7.68
N GLY A 50 9.57 1.37 7.02
CA GLY A 50 10.14 0.16 6.42
C GLY A 50 10.24 -1.03 7.38
N PHE A 51 10.66 -2.19 6.85
CA PHE A 51 10.77 -3.42 7.63
C PHE A 51 11.89 -4.34 7.13
N SER A 52 12.26 -5.32 7.96
CA SER A 52 13.22 -6.36 7.60
C SER A 52 12.53 -7.71 7.46
N THR A 53 12.93 -8.46 6.45
CA THR A 53 12.52 -9.87 6.23
C THR A 53 13.52 -10.88 6.79
N GLY A 54 14.53 -10.42 7.54
CA GLY A 54 15.65 -11.26 7.97
C GLY A 54 16.79 -11.33 6.95
N HIS A 55 16.56 -10.99 5.69
CA HIS A 55 17.54 -11.02 4.61
C HIS A 55 17.93 -9.62 4.10
N GLY A 56 17.48 -8.58 4.76
CA GLY A 56 17.75 -7.19 4.41
C GLY A 56 16.61 -6.26 4.83
N PHE A 57 16.89 -4.95 4.77
CA PHE A 57 15.91 -3.93 5.11
C PHE A 57 15.22 -3.40 3.85
N LEU A 58 13.89 -3.36 3.89
CA LEU A 58 13.03 -2.79 2.87
C LEU A 58 12.53 -1.43 3.34
N ARG A 59 12.84 -0.39 2.59
CA ARG A 59 12.40 0.98 2.90
C ARG A 59 10.88 1.12 2.82
N GLU A 60 10.34 2.13 3.46
CA GLU A 60 8.94 2.52 3.29
C GLU A 60 8.59 2.72 1.81
N PRO A 61 7.49 2.15 1.31
CA PRO A 61 7.07 2.31 -0.07
C PRO A 61 6.62 3.75 -0.37
N ASN A 62 6.79 4.19 -1.62
CA ASN A 62 6.55 5.57 -2.04
C ASN A 62 5.57 5.75 -3.22
N ASP A 63 4.99 4.66 -3.72
CA ASP A 63 3.94 4.64 -4.74
C ASP A 63 3.16 3.33 -4.66
N ILE A 64 2.00 3.28 -5.32
CA ILE A 64 1.09 2.12 -5.25
C ILE A 64 1.75 0.82 -5.74
N GLN A 65 2.65 0.88 -6.71
CA GLN A 65 3.36 -0.28 -7.22
C GLN A 65 4.29 -0.87 -6.16
N SER A 66 5.04 -0.01 -5.46
CA SER A 66 5.90 -0.45 -4.37
C SER A 66 5.11 -0.92 -3.14
N TYR A 67 3.97 -0.30 -2.84
CA TYR A 67 3.05 -0.79 -1.80
C TYR A 67 2.55 -2.20 -2.10
N SER A 68 2.07 -2.44 -3.31
CA SER A 68 1.60 -3.74 -3.79
C SER A 68 2.71 -4.79 -3.77
N ALA A 69 3.89 -4.46 -4.30
CA ALA A 69 5.04 -5.37 -4.30
C ALA A 69 5.50 -5.76 -2.89
N LEU A 70 5.57 -4.79 -1.96
CA LEU A 70 5.95 -5.06 -0.58
C LEU A 70 4.89 -5.84 0.19
N ALA A 71 3.60 -5.70 -0.14
CA ALA A 71 2.54 -6.55 0.42
C ALA A 71 2.73 -8.03 0.02
N CYS A 72 3.08 -8.31 -1.24
CA CYS A 72 3.44 -9.65 -1.69
C CYS A 72 4.67 -10.20 -0.94
N ILE A 73 5.72 -9.39 -0.82
CA ILE A 73 6.95 -9.78 -0.12
C ILE A 73 6.65 -10.09 1.36
N ALA A 74 5.82 -9.29 2.02
CA ALA A 74 5.43 -9.54 3.40
C ALA A 74 4.74 -10.89 3.57
N ILE A 75 3.76 -11.21 2.70
CA ILE A 75 3.07 -12.51 2.70
C ILE A 75 4.05 -13.65 2.46
N GLN A 76 4.90 -13.54 1.44
CA GLN A 76 5.82 -14.60 1.03
C GLN A 76 6.92 -14.84 2.06
N SER A 77 7.50 -13.78 2.61
CA SER A 77 8.51 -13.89 3.67
C SER A 77 7.93 -14.53 4.92
N ASN A 78 6.76 -14.07 5.36
CA ASN A 78 6.12 -14.61 6.55
C ASN A 78 5.71 -16.09 6.38
N GLN A 79 5.31 -16.50 5.16
CA GLN A 79 4.99 -17.89 4.87
C GLN A 79 6.19 -18.84 5.03
N ASN A 80 7.42 -18.35 4.84
CA ASN A 80 8.61 -19.17 5.05
C ASN A 80 8.86 -19.50 6.54
N ASP A 81 8.44 -18.59 7.42
CA ASP A 81 8.75 -18.65 8.85
C ASP A 81 7.62 -19.26 9.68
N GLN A 82 6.42 -19.42 9.11
CA GLN A 82 5.28 -19.96 9.84
C GLN A 82 4.41 -20.90 9.00
N HIS A 83 3.59 -21.69 9.70
CA HIS A 83 2.63 -22.62 9.09
C HIS A 83 1.25 -21.98 8.97
N GLY A 84 0.51 -22.28 7.88
CA GLY A 84 -0.88 -21.86 7.70
C GLY A 84 -1.07 -20.63 6.83
N GLY A 85 -2.27 -20.04 6.89
CA GLY A 85 -2.69 -18.94 6.03
C GLY A 85 -2.16 -17.57 6.47
N GLN A 86 -2.04 -16.68 5.50
CA GLN A 86 -1.66 -15.28 5.68
C GLN A 86 -2.84 -14.38 5.34
N SER A 87 -3.17 -13.42 6.19
CA SER A 87 -4.27 -12.50 5.94
C SER A 87 -3.83 -11.04 6.07
N ILE A 88 -4.25 -10.21 5.13
CA ILE A 88 -4.19 -8.75 5.26
C ILE A 88 -5.60 -8.27 5.55
N VAL A 89 -5.85 -7.84 6.79
CA VAL A 89 -7.18 -7.51 7.28
C VAL A 89 -7.66 -6.10 6.94
N ASN A 90 -6.73 -5.22 6.60
CA ASN A 90 -6.96 -3.80 6.29
C ASN A 90 -6.31 -3.42 4.95
N PHE A 91 -6.58 -4.20 3.92
CA PHE A 91 -5.88 -4.10 2.63
C PHE A 91 -6.09 -2.74 1.96
N ASP A 92 -7.33 -2.26 1.90
CA ASP A 92 -7.70 -0.96 1.36
C ASP A 92 -7.03 0.20 2.13
N TYR A 93 -7.14 0.22 3.47
CA TYR A 93 -6.44 1.19 4.31
C TYR A 93 -4.91 1.10 4.16
N GLY A 94 -4.40 -0.11 4.03
CA GLY A 94 -2.96 -0.36 3.90
C GLY A 94 -2.38 0.16 2.60
N LEU A 95 -3.14 0.15 1.51
CA LEU A 95 -2.71 0.58 0.18
C LEU A 95 -3.11 2.02 -0.17
N ALA A 96 -4.14 2.59 0.46
CA ALA A 96 -4.59 3.95 0.23
C ALA A 96 -3.45 5.00 0.29
N PRO A 97 -2.48 4.95 1.24
CA PRO A 97 -1.33 5.85 1.22
C PRO A 97 -0.45 5.73 -0.03
N GLY A 98 -0.39 4.54 -0.62
CA GLY A 98 0.31 4.30 -1.89
C GLY A 98 -0.37 5.00 -3.07
N VAL A 99 -1.70 4.95 -3.11
CA VAL A 99 -2.52 5.68 -4.09
C VAL A 99 -2.31 7.19 -3.94
N ALA A 100 -2.41 7.72 -2.72
CA ALA A 100 -2.20 9.15 -2.43
C ALA A 100 -0.79 9.63 -2.84
N LYS A 101 0.26 8.86 -2.53
CA LYS A 101 1.64 9.18 -2.93
C LYS A 101 1.82 9.14 -4.45
N THR A 102 1.16 8.21 -5.13
CA THR A 102 1.16 8.09 -6.60
C THR A 102 0.48 9.30 -7.23
N TYR A 103 -0.71 9.65 -6.75
CA TYR A 103 -1.43 10.84 -7.21
C TYR A 103 -0.58 12.10 -7.08
N LYS A 104 -0.04 12.37 -5.90
CA LYS A 104 0.80 13.54 -5.64
C LYS A 104 2.01 13.63 -6.58
N LYS A 105 2.67 12.49 -6.83
CA LYS A 105 3.83 12.41 -7.73
C LYS A 105 3.46 12.70 -9.19
N GLN A 106 2.38 12.09 -9.66
CA GLN A 106 1.90 12.27 -11.04
C GLN A 106 1.33 13.67 -11.26
N TYR A 107 0.67 14.24 -10.25
CA TYR A 107 0.13 15.58 -10.31
C TYR A 107 1.21 16.64 -10.63
N ALA A 108 2.33 16.59 -9.92
CA ALA A 108 3.46 17.50 -10.19
C ALA A 108 3.99 17.36 -11.64
N VAL A 109 4.03 16.11 -12.14
CA VAL A 109 4.46 15.85 -13.53
C VAL A 109 3.44 16.38 -14.53
N ASN A 110 2.15 16.26 -14.27
CA ASN A 110 1.11 16.72 -15.19
C ASN A 110 0.94 18.25 -15.17
N ILE A 111 1.15 18.91 -14.03
CA ILE A 111 1.31 20.37 -14.00
C ILE A 111 2.48 20.78 -14.88
N PHE A 112 3.66 20.20 -14.70
CA PHE A 112 4.82 20.51 -15.51
C PHE A 112 4.58 20.31 -17.01
N LYS A 113 4.06 19.16 -17.44
CA LYS A 113 3.76 18.87 -18.86
C LYS A 113 2.77 19.92 -19.44
N SER A 114 1.77 20.33 -18.66
CA SER A 114 0.82 21.34 -19.10
C SER A 114 1.45 22.70 -19.25
N LEU A 115 2.30 23.10 -18.30
CA LEU A 115 3.01 24.37 -18.37
C LEU A 115 4.02 24.41 -19.52
N GLU A 116 4.75 23.33 -19.76
CA GLU A 116 5.65 23.18 -20.90
C GLU A 116 4.91 23.33 -22.24
N LEU A 117 3.67 22.85 -22.33
CA LEU A 117 2.85 22.92 -23.53
C LEU A 117 2.17 24.28 -23.71
N LEU A 118 1.66 24.89 -22.62
CA LEU A 118 0.85 26.10 -22.66
C LEU A 118 1.68 27.39 -22.57
N ALA A 119 2.87 27.34 -22.00
CA ALA A 119 3.77 28.48 -21.80
C ALA A 119 5.25 28.06 -21.93
N PRO A 120 5.68 27.51 -23.08
CA PRO A 120 7.05 27.04 -23.24
C PRO A 120 8.10 28.14 -23.05
N GLU A 121 7.74 29.39 -23.35
CA GLU A 121 8.59 30.58 -23.17
C GLU A 121 8.88 30.93 -21.70
N ALA A 122 8.05 30.44 -20.77
CA ALA A 122 8.26 30.67 -19.33
C ALA A 122 9.43 29.85 -18.79
N GLY A 123 9.87 28.79 -19.49
CA GLY A 123 11.03 27.98 -19.12
C GLY A 123 10.89 27.29 -17.75
N VAL A 124 9.67 27.02 -17.30
CA VAL A 124 9.39 26.35 -16.01
C VAL A 124 9.92 24.94 -16.04
N THR A 125 10.65 24.54 -15.00
CA THR A 125 11.19 23.19 -14.89
C THR A 125 10.33 22.33 -13.94
N LEU A 126 10.39 21.00 -14.10
CA LEU A 126 9.74 20.06 -13.19
C LEU A 126 10.19 20.27 -11.73
N GLN A 127 11.45 20.64 -11.52
CA GLN A 127 11.97 20.87 -10.16
C GLN A 127 11.31 22.12 -9.54
N GLN A 128 11.17 23.20 -10.30
CA GLN A 128 10.46 24.40 -9.83
C GLN A 128 9.01 24.10 -9.47
N VAL A 129 8.29 23.32 -10.30
CA VAL A 129 6.92 22.86 -9.97
C VAL A 129 6.90 22.09 -8.66
N LYS A 130 7.79 21.09 -8.51
CA LYS A 130 7.87 20.30 -7.26
C LYS A 130 8.17 21.16 -6.04
N ASP A 131 9.05 22.14 -6.17
CA ASP A 131 9.42 23.02 -5.05
C ASP A 131 8.26 23.95 -4.68
N THR A 132 7.53 24.47 -5.69
CA THR A 132 6.31 25.26 -5.47
C THR A 132 5.24 24.45 -4.71
N LEU A 133 4.96 23.21 -5.16
CA LEU A 133 3.97 22.35 -4.48
C LEU A 133 4.39 21.96 -3.06
N ARG A 134 5.68 21.75 -2.84
CA ARG A 134 6.24 21.49 -1.50
C ARG A 134 6.15 22.70 -0.58
N ALA A 135 6.36 23.90 -1.11
CA ALA A 135 6.22 25.14 -0.33
C ALA A 135 4.78 25.33 0.15
N ILE A 136 3.78 25.10 -0.71
CA ILE A 136 2.37 25.14 -0.33
C ILE A 136 2.08 24.14 0.79
N GLU A 137 2.58 22.90 0.66
CA GLU A 137 2.39 21.87 1.69
C GLU A 137 3.07 22.25 3.02
N ALA A 138 4.28 22.76 2.97
CA ALA A 138 5.04 23.13 4.18
C ALA A 138 4.45 24.36 4.91
N GLU A 139 3.94 25.35 4.18
CA GLU A 139 3.45 26.60 4.74
C GLU A 139 1.97 26.52 5.16
N GLN A 140 1.15 25.79 4.39
CA GLN A 140 -0.29 25.78 4.56
C GLN A 140 -0.86 24.40 4.91
N GLY A 141 -0.05 23.32 4.85
CA GLY A 141 -0.52 21.95 5.05
C GLY A 141 -1.38 21.41 3.91
N LEU A 142 -1.54 22.18 2.81
CA LEU A 142 -2.36 21.84 1.66
C LEU A 142 -1.56 21.05 0.63
N ARG A 143 -2.18 20.04 0.02
CA ARG A 143 -1.53 19.18 -0.96
C ARG A 143 -2.51 18.67 -2.02
N PRO A 144 -2.03 18.30 -3.23
CA PRO A 144 -2.88 17.68 -4.23
C PRO A 144 -3.37 16.31 -3.72
N GLN A 145 -4.66 16.06 -3.86
CA GLN A 145 -5.33 14.84 -3.43
C GLN A 145 -6.51 14.51 -4.34
N LEU A 146 -6.97 13.25 -4.33
CA LEU A 146 -8.10 12.80 -5.16
C LEU A 146 -9.39 13.54 -4.86
N ALA A 147 -9.69 13.76 -3.58
CA ALA A 147 -10.77 14.64 -3.20
C ALA A 147 -10.36 16.09 -3.48
N THR A 148 -11.06 16.75 -4.39
CA THR A 148 -10.77 18.16 -4.76
C THR A 148 -10.83 19.06 -3.54
N ASP A 149 -9.74 19.75 -3.25
CA ASP A 149 -9.61 20.74 -2.19
C ASP A 149 -9.54 22.15 -2.83
N MET A 150 -10.57 22.95 -2.63
CA MET A 150 -10.67 24.30 -3.23
C MET A 150 -9.65 25.27 -2.66
N ASP A 151 -9.22 25.10 -1.40
CA ASP A 151 -8.20 25.94 -0.80
C ASP A 151 -6.82 25.61 -1.37
N TYR A 152 -6.53 24.31 -1.59
CA TYR A 152 -5.35 23.90 -2.33
C TYR A 152 -5.31 24.48 -3.74
N LEU A 153 -6.42 24.37 -4.51
CA LEU A 153 -6.48 24.87 -5.89
C LEU A 153 -6.25 26.38 -5.97
N ARG A 154 -6.74 27.12 -4.98
CA ARG A 154 -6.50 28.57 -4.89
C ARG A 154 -5.02 28.86 -4.61
N ALA A 155 -4.45 28.25 -3.59
CA ALA A 155 -3.05 28.43 -3.21
C ALA A 155 -2.10 28.07 -4.37
N GLU A 156 -2.37 26.98 -5.10
CA GLU A 156 -1.59 26.58 -6.27
C GLU A 156 -1.70 27.61 -7.41
N THR A 157 -2.92 28.08 -7.73
CA THR A 157 -3.12 29.11 -8.75
C THR A 157 -2.35 30.37 -8.39
N GLU A 158 -2.41 30.83 -7.13
CA GLU A 158 -1.68 32.01 -6.65
C GLU A 158 -0.16 31.80 -6.77
N ALA A 159 0.35 30.63 -6.43
CA ALA A 159 1.78 30.33 -6.49
C ALA A 159 2.31 30.19 -7.94
N LEU A 160 1.50 29.69 -8.88
CA LEU A 160 1.90 29.55 -10.28
C LEU A 160 1.69 30.82 -11.12
N THR A 161 0.81 31.72 -10.69
CA THR A 161 0.49 32.97 -11.44
C THR A 161 1.72 33.81 -11.74
N PRO A 162 2.69 34.03 -10.84
CA PRO A 162 3.90 34.82 -11.15
C PRO A 162 4.78 34.18 -12.22
N LEU A 163 4.67 32.87 -12.44
CA LEU A 163 5.50 32.12 -13.40
C LEU A 163 4.91 32.13 -14.80
N VAL A 164 3.59 31.98 -14.92
CA VAL A 164 2.92 31.72 -16.21
C VAL A 164 1.66 32.52 -16.45
N GLY A 165 1.21 33.34 -15.49
CA GLY A 165 -0.07 34.04 -15.52
C GLY A 165 -1.25 33.18 -15.07
N GLY A 166 -2.28 33.84 -14.53
CA GLY A 166 -3.39 33.13 -13.85
C GLY A 166 -4.26 32.26 -14.76
N ASP A 167 -4.45 32.65 -16.02
CA ASP A 167 -5.26 31.86 -16.97
C ASP A 167 -4.56 30.57 -17.37
N ILE A 168 -3.24 30.58 -17.57
CA ILE A 168 -2.45 29.41 -17.88
C ILE A 168 -2.37 28.48 -16.66
N ALA A 169 -2.14 29.05 -15.47
CA ALA A 169 -2.14 28.30 -14.22
C ALA A 169 -3.45 27.50 -14.02
N LYS A 170 -4.61 28.12 -14.20
CA LYS A 170 -5.92 27.47 -14.10
C LYS A 170 -6.12 26.36 -15.16
N LYS A 171 -5.70 26.59 -16.40
CA LYS A 171 -5.79 25.59 -17.47
C LYS A 171 -4.89 24.37 -17.17
N ALA A 172 -3.66 24.62 -16.71
CA ALA A 172 -2.73 23.57 -16.32
C ALA A 172 -3.28 22.75 -15.16
N GLN A 173 -3.84 23.41 -14.15
CA GLN A 173 -4.49 22.78 -13.00
C GLN A 173 -5.67 21.90 -13.43
N ALA A 174 -6.58 22.40 -14.27
CA ALA A 174 -7.73 21.63 -14.75
C ALA A 174 -7.32 20.38 -15.54
N PHE A 175 -6.30 20.49 -16.37
CA PHE A 175 -5.73 19.34 -17.07
C PHE A 175 -5.08 18.35 -16.08
N ALA A 176 -4.25 18.85 -15.16
CA ALA A 176 -3.54 18.01 -14.21
C ALA A 176 -4.49 17.20 -13.31
N LEU A 177 -5.55 17.82 -12.81
CA LEU A 177 -6.58 17.11 -12.03
C LEU A 177 -7.14 15.91 -12.77
N LYS A 178 -7.63 16.14 -14.00
CA LYS A 178 -8.26 15.09 -14.82
C LYS A 178 -7.28 13.98 -15.23
N GLU A 179 -6.10 14.34 -15.70
CA GLU A 179 -5.16 13.35 -16.23
C GLU A 179 -4.50 12.56 -15.09
N THR A 180 -4.23 13.22 -13.95
CA THR A 180 -3.65 12.54 -12.79
C THR A 180 -4.59 11.50 -12.18
N GLU A 181 -5.88 11.79 -12.07
CA GLU A 181 -6.88 10.82 -11.61
C GLU A 181 -6.85 9.58 -12.48
N LYS A 182 -6.94 9.74 -13.80
CA LYS A 182 -6.89 8.65 -14.78
C LYS A 182 -5.59 7.85 -14.75
N GLU A 183 -4.43 8.55 -14.67
CA GLU A 183 -3.12 7.87 -14.57
C GLU A 183 -2.97 7.12 -13.25
N THR A 184 -3.50 7.66 -12.15
CA THR A 184 -3.47 7.01 -10.83
C THR A 184 -4.36 5.77 -10.80
N GLU A 185 -5.56 5.86 -11.33
CA GLU A 185 -6.48 4.72 -11.49
C GLU A 185 -5.80 3.59 -12.29
N LYS A 186 -5.21 3.93 -13.44
CA LYS A 186 -4.47 2.96 -14.25
C LYS A 186 -3.29 2.33 -13.49
N ALA A 187 -2.52 3.13 -12.76
CA ALA A 187 -1.40 2.64 -11.98
C ALA A 187 -1.86 1.72 -10.84
N THR A 188 -2.97 2.06 -10.19
CA THR A 188 -3.58 1.24 -9.14
C THR A 188 -4.08 -0.09 -9.70
N TYR A 189 -4.80 -0.07 -10.81
CA TYR A 189 -5.26 -1.28 -11.49
C TYR A 189 -4.08 -2.21 -11.84
N GLN A 190 -3.02 -1.68 -12.46
CA GLN A 190 -1.83 -2.45 -12.81
C GLN A 190 -1.10 -3.01 -11.58
N ALA A 191 -1.09 -2.27 -10.47
CA ALA A 191 -0.50 -2.76 -9.22
C ALA A 191 -1.31 -3.92 -8.64
N MET A 192 -2.64 -3.89 -8.74
CA MET A 192 -3.51 -4.99 -8.31
C MET A 192 -3.38 -6.22 -9.21
N GLU A 193 -3.30 -6.04 -10.53
CA GLU A 193 -3.00 -7.16 -11.44
C GLU A 193 -1.68 -7.84 -11.08
N ALA A 194 -0.62 -7.04 -10.86
CA ALA A 194 0.69 -7.55 -10.47
C ALA A 194 0.65 -8.29 -9.12
N LEU A 195 -0.10 -7.78 -8.13
CA LEU A 195 -0.29 -8.42 -6.83
C LEU A 195 -0.92 -9.81 -6.97
N ILE A 196 -2.04 -9.90 -7.69
CA ILE A 196 -2.74 -11.17 -7.90
C ILE A 196 -1.87 -12.16 -8.68
N HIS A 197 -1.18 -11.68 -9.73
CA HIS A 197 -0.25 -12.51 -10.49
C HIS A 197 0.88 -13.05 -9.60
N ASN A 198 1.51 -12.20 -8.81
CA ASN A 198 2.60 -12.60 -7.92
C ASN A 198 2.15 -13.61 -6.87
N LEU A 199 1.00 -13.40 -6.23
CA LEU A 199 0.47 -14.33 -5.23
C LEU A 199 0.11 -15.69 -5.82
N ASN A 200 -0.26 -15.76 -7.10
CA ASN A 200 -0.60 -17.02 -7.78
C ASN A 200 0.61 -17.74 -8.40
N THR A 201 1.69 -17.05 -8.67
CA THR A 201 2.83 -17.59 -9.44
C THR A 201 4.12 -17.71 -8.65
N MET A 202 4.32 -16.89 -7.64
CA MET A 202 5.54 -16.89 -6.85
C MET A 202 5.49 -17.96 -5.76
N HIS A 203 6.47 -18.82 -5.75
CA HIS A 203 6.63 -19.91 -4.78
C HIS A 203 7.57 -19.46 -3.66
N SER A 204 7.09 -19.47 -2.43
CA SER A 204 7.87 -19.03 -1.27
C SER A 204 8.38 -20.18 -0.39
N ARG A 205 7.86 -21.41 -0.58
CA ARG A 205 8.26 -22.60 0.19
C ARG A 205 8.91 -23.67 -0.68
N ALA A 206 9.70 -24.53 -0.04
CA ALA A 206 10.14 -25.79 -0.63
C ALA A 206 8.92 -26.62 -1.10
N GLY A 207 9.00 -27.19 -2.31
CA GLY A 207 7.86 -27.90 -2.92
C GLY A 207 6.97 -27.03 -3.81
N ALA A 208 7.39 -25.79 -4.14
CA ALA A 208 6.72 -24.90 -5.07
C ALA A 208 5.26 -24.59 -4.69
N GLN A 209 5.00 -24.37 -3.40
CA GLN A 209 3.68 -24.03 -2.90
C GLN A 209 3.43 -22.52 -2.95
N PRO A 210 2.39 -22.04 -3.65
CA PRO A 210 1.99 -20.63 -3.58
C PRO A 210 1.47 -20.28 -2.18
N PRO A 211 1.53 -19.01 -1.76
CA PRO A 211 1.04 -18.60 -0.46
C PRO A 211 -0.48 -18.77 -0.35
N PHE A 212 -0.92 -19.44 0.71
CA PHE A 212 -2.33 -19.48 1.07
C PHE A 212 -2.68 -18.16 1.76
N SER A 213 -3.27 -17.22 1.01
CA SER A 213 -3.48 -15.86 1.46
C SER A 213 -4.91 -15.37 1.24
N SER A 214 -5.33 -14.45 2.11
CA SER A 214 -6.59 -13.72 1.98
C SER A 214 -6.37 -12.22 2.19
N ILE A 215 -7.17 -11.41 1.52
CA ILE A 215 -7.19 -9.96 1.69
C ILE A 215 -8.62 -9.51 1.99
N ASN A 216 -8.78 -8.63 2.99
CA ASN A 216 -10.04 -8.02 3.33
C ASN A 216 -10.01 -6.54 2.93
N TYR A 217 -11.02 -6.10 2.20
CA TYR A 217 -11.16 -4.74 1.69
C TYR A 217 -12.64 -4.33 1.63
N GLY A 218 -12.90 -3.07 1.28
CA GLY A 218 -14.26 -2.53 1.10
C GLY A 218 -14.80 -1.77 2.31
N THR A 219 -13.96 -1.50 3.32
CA THR A 219 -14.33 -0.72 4.51
C THR A 219 -13.76 0.69 4.52
N ASP A 220 -12.68 0.95 3.77
CA ASP A 220 -12.17 2.31 3.57
C ASP A 220 -13.07 3.10 2.63
N SER A 221 -13.66 4.19 3.14
CA SER A 221 -14.53 5.09 2.38
C SER A 221 -13.80 6.26 1.74
N SER A 222 -12.49 6.39 1.95
CA SER A 222 -11.68 7.43 1.32
C SER A 222 -11.65 7.27 -0.21
N PRO A 223 -11.44 8.34 -0.98
CA PRO A 223 -11.28 8.24 -2.44
C PRO A 223 -10.15 7.27 -2.84
N GLU A 224 -9.06 7.28 -2.10
CA GLU A 224 -7.89 6.43 -2.31
C GLU A 224 -8.20 4.95 -2.03
N GLY A 225 -8.95 4.64 -0.98
CA GLY A 225 -9.34 3.28 -0.63
C GLY A 225 -10.39 2.68 -1.56
N ARG A 226 -11.15 3.54 -2.26
CA ARG A 226 -12.17 3.13 -3.24
C ARG A 226 -11.64 2.98 -4.65
N MET A 227 -10.47 3.52 -4.96
CA MET A 227 -9.81 3.38 -6.24
C MET A 227 -9.21 1.99 -6.41
#